data_bc26cb2232039ab722bbb8298775ab37
#
_entry.id   bc26cb2232039ab722bbb8298775ab37
#
_cell.length_a   1.000
_cell.length_b   1.000
_cell.length_c   1.000
_cell.angle_alpha   90.00
_cell.angle_beta   90.00
_cell.angle_gamma   90.00
#
_symmetry.space_group_name_H-M   'P 1'
#
loop_
_entity.id
_entity.type
_entity.pdbx_description
1 polymer ?
#
loop_
_entity_poly.entity_id
_entity_poly.type
_entity_poly.pdbx_seq_one_letter_code
_entity_poly.pdbx_strand_id
1 'polypeptide(L)'
;MQPDERTRVGFLLEPDTWVGGRNYFRNLLIAFAQLPDPEIEPFVFTSKEDDTALAGIPAVKVVRTSMMDRRTLPWLARKITAKALAGDWMLQRLLNQKGIAVLSHRGPLVPNSSIPSVGWIPDFQHVHLPAFFGERDRRERDRDFMDLCRKCDKVIVSSECARLDLQAFAPQYAGKAEVLHFVASPAEQGILPLLPELRQRYGFEGPYFLLPNQFWAHKNHRIVVKALQLLKQRHQRVLVLATGETKDRRHPEFFDSLMRYATECDVLDLFRVLGVIPFNDLSGLMVHAVALINPSKFEGWSTSVEESKSLGKRILLSDIPVHREQAPALGVYFSPDDAEGLARGLCESLKDFDTESDFRIQESTRVNLRSKQVQFAETFQQIVLSTGRQ
;
A
#
# COMPACT_ATOMS: atom_id res chain seq x y z
N MET A 1 -3.79 -16.65 -28.52
CA MET A 1 -3.31 -15.36 -29.12
C MET A 1 -1.82 -15.42 -29.34
N GLN A 2 -1.33 -15.00 -30.49
CA GLN A 2 0.11 -14.90 -30.73
C GLN A 2 0.70 -13.80 -29.81
N PRO A 3 1.98 -13.89 -29.37
CA PRO A 3 2.58 -12.91 -28.44
C PRO A 3 2.54 -11.45 -28.90
N ASP A 4 2.26 -11.20 -30.17
CA ASP A 4 2.23 -9.86 -30.79
C ASP A 4 0.87 -9.16 -30.75
N GLU A 5 -0.19 -9.82 -30.28
CA GLU A 5 -1.56 -9.26 -30.24
C GLU A 5 -1.95 -8.65 -28.88
N ARG A 6 -1.09 -8.75 -27.85
CA ARG A 6 -1.41 -8.23 -26.51
C ARG A 6 -1.39 -6.72 -26.46
N THR A 7 -2.34 -6.13 -25.73
CA THR A 7 -2.40 -4.68 -25.49
C THR A 7 -1.24 -4.25 -24.61
N ARG A 8 -0.33 -3.39 -25.10
CA ARG A 8 0.82 -2.89 -24.34
C ARG A 8 0.41 -1.78 -23.38
N VAL A 9 0.65 -1.99 -22.09
CA VAL A 9 0.28 -1.07 -21.02
C VAL A 9 1.53 -0.44 -20.41
N GLY A 10 1.61 0.89 -20.47
CA GLY A 10 2.76 1.64 -19.92
C GLY A 10 2.56 2.03 -18.46
N PHE A 11 3.55 1.77 -17.63
CA PHE A 11 3.66 2.26 -16.25
C PHE A 11 4.91 3.11 -16.12
N LEU A 12 4.80 4.30 -15.50
CA LEU A 12 5.94 5.17 -15.24
C LEU A 12 6.26 5.09 -13.73
N LEU A 13 7.34 4.40 -13.38
CA LEU A 13 7.82 4.30 -11.99
C LEU A 13 8.95 5.30 -11.76
N GLU A 14 8.64 6.40 -11.10
CA GLU A 14 9.64 7.40 -10.71
C GLU A 14 10.38 6.95 -9.43
N PRO A 15 11.68 7.31 -9.28
CA PRO A 15 12.49 6.91 -8.11
C PRO A 15 11.90 7.34 -6.75
N ASP A 16 11.05 8.39 -6.74
CA ASP A 16 10.43 8.95 -5.54
C ASP A 16 9.07 8.34 -5.19
N THR A 17 8.64 7.32 -5.89
CA THR A 17 7.39 6.65 -5.53
C THR A 17 7.49 6.17 -4.07
N TRP A 18 6.52 6.57 -3.22
CA TRP A 18 6.51 6.17 -1.80
C TRP A 18 6.44 4.65 -1.65
N VAL A 19 6.92 4.12 -0.52
CA VAL A 19 7.04 2.66 -0.28
C VAL A 19 5.73 1.92 -0.53
N GLY A 20 4.59 2.45 -0.06
CA GLY A 20 3.27 1.84 -0.31
C GLY A 20 2.92 1.75 -1.79
N GLY A 21 3.22 2.80 -2.57
CA GLY A 21 3.02 2.79 -4.02
C GLY A 21 3.91 1.78 -4.74
N ARG A 22 5.19 1.65 -4.34
CA ARG A 22 6.09 0.63 -4.90
C ARG A 22 5.58 -0.78 -4.59
N ASN A 23 5.13 -1.05 -3.37
CA ASN A 23 4.56 -2.33 -2.98
C ASN A 23 3.28 -2.63 -3.77
N TYR A 24 2.42 -1.63 -3.98
CA TYR A 24 1.24 -1.77 -4.82
C TYR A 24 1.59 -2.20 -6.25
N PHE A 25 2.52 -1.49 -6.93
CA PHE A 25 2.96 -1.85 -8.29
C PHE A 25 3.62 -3.23 -8.31
N ARG A 26 4.44 -3.54 -7.32
CA ARG A 26 5.07 -4.88 -7.22
C ARG A 26 4.01 -5.97 -7.12
N ASN A 27 3.01 -5.80 -6.24
CA ASN A 27 1.93 -6.77 -6.08
C ASN A 27 1.09 -6.92 -7.36
N LEU A 28 0.79 -5.82 -8.07
CA LEU A 28 0.08 -5.85 -9.35
C LEU A 28 0.88 -6.62 -10.41
N LEU A 29 2.18 -6.36 -10.53
CA LEU A 29 3.03 -7.02 -11.52
C LEU A 29 3.25 -8.51 -11.20
N ILE A 30 3.36 -8.88 -9.92
CA ILE A 30 3.38 -10.28 -9.49
C ILE A 30 2.05 -10.96 -9.83
N ALA A 31 0.92 -10.30 -9.59
CA ALA A 31 -0.39 -10.83 -9.94
C ALA A 31 -0.52 -11.09 -11.45
N PHE A 32 0.01 -10.21 -12.31
CA PHE A 32 0.06 -10.46 -13.75
C PHE A 32 0.83 -11.72 -14.14
N ALA A 33 1.93 -12.01 -13.45
CA ALA A 33 2.70 -13.23 -13.71
C ALA A 33 1.94 -14.52 -13.39
N GLN A 34 0.81 -14.42 -12.66
CA GLN A 34 -0.06 -15.55 -12.34
C GLN A 34 -1.21 -15.75 -13.33
N LEU A 35 -1.45 -14.78 -14.24
CA LEU A 35 -2.52 -14.89 -15.22
C LEU A 35 -2.24 -16.07 -16.18
N PRO A 36 -3.22 -16.97 -16.37
CA PRO A 36 -3.05 -18.09 -17.29
C PRO A 36 -3.08 -17.63 -18.77
N ASP A 37 -3.87 -16.61 -19.08
CA ASP A 37 -4.01 -16.07 -20.44
C ASP A 37 -4.02 -14.53 -20.40
N PRO A 38 -2.84 -13.89 -20.35
CA PRO A 38 -2.74 -12.44 -20.29
C PRO A 38 -3.02 -11.80 -21.66
N GLU A 39 -4.04 -10.96 -21.74
CA GLU A 39 -4.37 -10.14 -22.91
C GLU A 39 -3.62 -8.80 -22.97
N ILE A 40 -2.94 -8.44 -21.88
CA ILE A 40 -2.11 -7.24 -21.79
C ILE A 40 -0.65 -7.59 -21.59
N GLU A 41 0.24 -6.71 -22.03
CA GLU A 41 1.70 -6.80 -21.84
C GLU A 41 2.17 -5.57 -21.05
N PRO A 42 2.61 -5.71 -19.76
CA PRO A 42 3.08 -4.60 -18.96
C PRO A 42 4.47 -4.11 -19.39
N PHE A 43 4.57 -2.81 -19.66
CA PHE A 43 5.83 -2.09 -19.91
C PHE A 43 6.09 -1.13 -18.76
N VAL A 44 7.15 -1.33 -18.01
CA VAL A 44 7.54 -0.45 -16.92
C VAL A 44 8.72 0.42 -17.35
N PHE A 45 8.48 1.73 -17.39
CA PHE A 45 9.49 2.74 -17.68
C PHE A 45 10.07 3.24 -16.35
N THR A 46 11.37 3.13 -16.18
CA THR A 46 12.06 3.50 -14.94
C THR A 46 13.44 4.08 -15.22
N SER A 47 14.07 4.59 -14.17
CA SER A 47 15.45 5.07 -14.19
C SER A 47 16.42 3.93 -14.47
N LYS A 48 17.61 4.26 -15.00
CA LYS A 48 18.69 3.28 -15.21
C LYS A 48 19.28 2.79 -13.90
N GLU A 49 19.22 3.63 -12.86
CA GLU A 49 19.80 3.37 -11.54
C GLU A 49 18.85 2.59 -10.61
N ASP A 50 17.57 2.46 -10.97
CA ASP A 50 16.58 1.79 -10.12
C ASP A 50 16.55 0.28 -10.39
N ASP A 51 17.36 -0.47 -9.66
CA ASP A 51 17.43 -1.93 -9.76
C ASP A 51 16.51 -2.69 -8.80
N THR A 52 16.00 -2.00 -7.79
CA THR A 52 15.45 -2.68 -6.60
C THR A 52 13.97 -3.02 -6.69
N ALA A 53 13.17 -2.24 -7.45
CA ALA A 53 11.72 -2.37 -7.42
C ALA A 53 11.16 -3.53 -8.28
N LEU A 54 11.92 -3.98 -9.29
CA LEU A 54 11.40 -4.87 -10.35
C LEU A 54 12.27 -6.11 -10.59
N ALA A 55 13.36 -6.28 -9.85
CA ALA A 55 14.22 -7.44 -9.96
C ALA A 55 13.43 -8.73 -9.65
N GLY A 56 13.39 -9.65 -10.61
CA GLY A 56 12.78 -10.97 -10.42
C GLY A 56 11.27 -11.08 -10.68
N ILE A 57 10.60 -10.03 -11.21
CA ILE A 57 9.20 -10.15 -11.61
C ILE A 57 9.11 -10.69 -13.05
N PRO A 58 8.63 -11.94 -13.26
CA PRO A 58 8.50 -12.49 -14.60
C PRO A 58 7.43 -11.76 -15.41
N ALA A 59 7.50 -11.86 -16.74
CA ALA A 59 6.51 -11.35 -17.71
C ALA A 59 6.38 -9.80 -17.82
N VAL A 60 7.28 -9.00 -17.20
CA VAL A 60 7.27 -7.55 -17.28
C VAL A 60 8.39 -7.04 -18.20
N LYS A 61 8.04 -6.19 -19.16
CA LYS A 61 9.02 -5.50 -20.01
C LYS A 61 9.54 -4.24 -19.31
N VAL A 62 10.79 -4.23 -18.90
CA VAL A 62 11.40 -3.06 -18.24
C VAL A 62 12.14 -2.22 -19.26
N VAL A 63 11.76 -0.94 -19.38
CA VAL A 63 12.40 0.06 -20.24
C VAL A 63 13.17 1.06 -19.39
N ARG A 64 14.48 0.90 -19.30
CA ARG A 64 15.35 1.80 -18.55
C ARG A 64 15.75 3.00 -19.40
N THR A 65 15.57 4.21 -18.88
CA THR A 65 15.85 5.43 -19.62
C THR A 65 16.50 6.51 -18.75
N SER A 66 17.56 7.12 -19.27
CA SER A 66 18.21 8.27 -18.63
C SER A 66 17.34 9.53 -18.54
N MET A 67 16.22 9.57 -19.27
CA MET A 67 15.22 10.63 -19.11
C MET A 67 14.51 10.59 -17.75
N MET A 68 14.61 9.48 -17.01
CA MET A 68 14.07 9.32 -15.66
C MET A 68 15.16 9.36 -14.58
N ASP A 69 16.45 9.40 -14.95
CA ASP A 69 17.56 9.51 -14.02
C ASP A 69 17.74 10.97 -13.59
N ARG A 70 17.44 11.28 -12.33
CA ARG A 70 17.52 12.63 -11.80
C ARG A 70 18.92 13.25 -12.00
N ARG A 71 18.95 14.57 -12.24
CA ARG A 71 20.18 15.39 -12.40
C ARG A 71 21.03 15.02 -13.63
N THR A 72 20.57 14.15 -14.53
CA THR A 72 21.22 13.91 -15.82
C THR A 72 20.78 14.93 -16.87
N LEU A 73 21.61 15.12 -17.91
CA LEU A 73 21.25 16.03 -19.01
C LEU A 73 19.95 15.63 -19.72
N PRO A 74 19.68 14.34 -20.03
CA PRO A 74 18.40 13.94 -20.62
C PRO A 74 17.20 14.23 -19.72
N TRP A 75 17.33 14.04 -18.40
CA TRP A 75 16.27 14.38 -17.45
C TRP A 75 16.01 15.90 -17.42
N LEU A 76 17.07 16.71 -17.37
CA LEU A 76 16.96 18.17 -17.37
C LEU A 76 16.30 18.68 -18.65
N ALA A 77 16.77 18.19 -19.82
CA ALA A 77 16.19 18.53 -21.12
C ALA A 77 14.70 18.17 -21.17
N ARG A 78 14.33 16.97 -20.70
CA ARG A 78 12.93 16.54 -20.57
C ARG A 78 12.13 17.51 -19.71
N LYS A 79 12.61 17.90 -18.51
CA LYS A 79 11.88 18.81 -17.61
C LYS A 79 11.73 20.22 -18.20
N ILE A 80 12.75 20.74 -18.86
CA ILE A 80 12.70 22.05 -19.54
C ILE A 80 11.68 21.99 -20.69
N THR A 81 11.78 21.00 -21.57
CA THR A 81 10.86 20.86 -22.71
C THR A 81 9.43 20.61 -22.26
N ALA A 82 9.22 19.81 -21.22
CA ALA A 82 7.88 19.57 -20.67
C ALA A 82 7.24 20.84 -20.15
N LYS A 83 8.00 21.70 -19.49
CA LYS A 83 7.51 23.02 -19.02
C LYS A 83 7.23 23.98 -20.17
N ALA A 84 8.14 24.05 -21.17
CA ALA A 84 8.02 24.96 -22.31
C ALA A 84 6.85 24.59 -23.25
N LEU A 85 6.60 23.32 -23.45
CA LEU A 85 5.60 22.78 -24.39
C LEU A 85 4.32 22.30 -23.70
N ALA A 86 4.13 22.60 -22.42
CA ALA A 86 2.98 22.19 -21.61
C ALA A 86 2.67 20.68 -21.70
N GLY A 87 3.70 19.84 -21.81
CA GLY A 87 3.54 18.39 -21.89
C GLY A 87 4.85 17.65 -22.04
N ASP A 88 4.88 16.41 -21.61
CA ASP A 88 6.09 15.56 -21.62
C ASP A 88 6.23 14.83 -22.96
N TRP A 89 6.52 15.60 -24.03
CA TRP A 89 6.64 15.11 -25.39
C TRP A 89 7.77 14.10 -25.59
N MET A 90 8.84 14.18 -24.79
CA MET A 90 9.95 13.24 -24.88
C MET A 90 9.52 11.84 -24.41
N LEU A 91 8.85 11.73 -23.26
CA LEU A 91 8.30 10.44 -22.82
C LEU A 91 7.15 9.98 -23.72
N GLN A 92 6.28 10.88 -24.17
CA GLN A 92 5.19 10.53 -25.11
C GLN A 92 5.77 9.87 -26.39
N ARG A 93 6.83 10.43 -26.92
CA ARG A 93 7.52 9.84 -28.10
C ARG A 93 8.07 8.45 -27.80
N LEU A 94 8.66 8.25 -26.60
CA LEU A 94 9.16 6.94 -26.18
C LEU A 94 8.04 5.92 -26.03
N LEU A 95 6.91 6.32 -25.44
CA LEU A 95 5.72 5.46 -25.34
C LEU A 95 5.23 5.04 -26.72
N ASN A 96 5.10 5.99 -27.66
CA ASN A 96 4.69 5.71 -29.04
C ASN A 96 5.66 4.75 -29.75
N GLN A 97 6.99 4.95 -29.59
CA GLN A 97 8.02 4.06 -30.15
C GLN A 97 7.95 2.62 -29.59
N LYS A 98 7.47 2.46 -28.37
CA LYS A 98 7.25 1.15 -27.75
C LYS A 98 5.88 0.57 -28.03
N GLY A 99 5.04 1.28 -28.78
CA GLY A 99 3.69 0.85 -29.14
C GLY A 99 2.76 0.74 -27.94
N ILE A 100 2.92 1.64 -26.95
CA ILE A 100 2.04 1.64 -25.75
C ILE A 100 0.64 2.05 -26.18
N ALA A 101 -0.33 1.19 -25.90
CA ALA A 101 -1.73 1.39 -26.22
C ALA A 101 -2.52 2.09 -25.09
N VAL A 102 -2.13 1.88 -23.83
CA VAL A 102 -2.76 2.51 -22.66
C VAL A 102 -1.69 2.93 -21.66
N LEU A 103 -1.77 4.16 -21.14
CA LEU A 103 -0.93 4.64 -20.05
C LEU A 103 -1.67 4.46 -18.74
N SER A 104 -1.10 3.74 -17.78
CA SER A 104 -1.76 3.41 -16.52
C SER A 104 -1.16 4.11 -15.31
N HIS A 105 -2.02 4.37 -14.30
CA HIS A 105 -1.72 5.01 -13.01
C HIS A 105 -1.19 6.44 -13.15
N ARG A 106 -1.50 7.07 -14.26
CA ARG A 106 -1.08 8.46 -14.54
C ARG A 106 -2.02 9.13 -15.54
N GLY A 107 -2.14 10.44 -15.47
CA GLY A 107 -2.79 11.23 -16.51
C GLY A 107 -1.97 11.30 -17.80
N PRO A 108 -2.58 11.77 -18.90
CA PRO A 108 -1.92 11.90 -20.21
C PRO A 108 -0.69 12.81 -20.10
N LEU A 109 0.37 12.45 -20.82
CA LEU A 109 1.65 13.16 -20.77
C LEU A 109 1.64 14.48 -21.56
N VAL A 110 0.80 14.56 -22.56
CA VAL A 110 0.67 15.73 -23.45
C VAL A 110 -0.80 16.07 -23.65
N PRO A 111 -1.13 17.33 -23.96
CA PRO A 111 -2.48 17.69 -24.39
C PRO A 111 -2.89 16.87 -25.63
N ASN A 112 -4.13 16.41 -25.65
CA ASN A 112 -4.69 15.60 -26.75
C ASN A 112 -3.85 14.36 -27.11
N SER A 113 -3.30 13.69 -26.09
CA SER A 113 -2.58 12.41 -26.29
C SER A 113 -3.48 11.40 -27.02
N SER A 114 -2.95 10.71 -28.03
CA SER A 114 -3.61 9.59 -28.68
C SER A 114 -3.56 8.30 -27.84
N ILE A 115 -2.76 8.27 -26.75
CA ILE A 115 -2.71 7.14 -25.83
C ILE A 115 -3.75 7.39 -24.72
N PRO A 116 -4.81 6.57 -24.65
CA PRO A 116 -5.75 6.61 -23.53
C PRO A 116 -5.05 6.43 -22.18
N SER A 117 -5.61 7.03 -21.13
CA SER A 117 -4.99 7.00 -19.82
C SER A 117 -5.95 6.57 -18.73
N VAL A 118 -5.42 5.74 -17.82
CA VAL A 118 -6.09 5.32 -16.59
C VAL A 118 -5.37 6.00 -15.42
N GLY A 119 -6.03 6.96 -14.78
CA GLY A 119 -5.52 7.64 -13.58
C GLY A 119 -5.57 6.72 -12.36
N TRP A 120 -4.92 7.14 -11.27
CA TRP A 120 -4.99 6.46 -9.99
C TRP A 120 -5.08 7.47 -8.85
N ILE A 121 -6.11 7.34 -8.04
CA ILE A 121 -6.29 8.08 -6.80
C ILE A 121 -6.30 7.06 -5.64
N PRO A 122 -5.23 6.99 -4.85
CA PRO A 122 -5.11 5.97 -3.80
C PRO A 122 -6.06 6.17 -2.63
N ASP A 123 -6.38 7.42 -2.29
CA ASP A 123 -7.23 7.79 -1.16
C ASP A 123 -7.69 9.25 -1.22
N PHE A 124 -8.67 9.59 -0.40
CA PHE A 124 -9.16 10.95 -0.14
C PHE A 124 -8.87 11.41 1.30
N GLN A 125 -7.73 11.01 1.86
CA GLN A 125 -7.36 11.30 3.25
C GLN A 125 -7.43 12.80 3.59
N HIS A 126 -7.04 13.67 2.68
CA HIS A 126 -7.05 15.13 2.87
C HIS A 126 -8.46 15.71 3.00
N VAL A 127 -9.48 15.01 2.52
CA VAL A 127 -10.90 15.38 2.68
C VAL A 127 -11.41 14.93 4.05
N HIS A 128 -11.12 13.69 4.46
CA HIS A 128 -11.60 13.12 5.73
C HIS A 128 -10.82 13.62 6.95
N LEU A 129 -9.53 13.87 6.80
CA LEU A 129 -8.64 14.32 7.87
C LEU A 129 -7.94 15.65 7.51
N PRO A 130 -8.69 16.73 7.23
CA PRO A 130 -8.11 17.99 6.76
C PRO A 130 -7.10 18.60 7.73
N ALA A 131 -7.25 18.36 9.04
CA ALA A 131 -6.33 18.85 10.05
C ALA A 131 -4.92 18.23 9.97
N PHE A 132 -4.75 17.11 9.27
CA PHE A 132 -3.45 16.46 9.05
C PHE A 132 -2.70 17.01 7.83
N PHE A 133 -3.26 17.99 7.13
CA PHE A 133 -2.69 18.56 5.91
C PHE A 133 -2.62 20.07 5.98
N GLY A 134 -1.53 20.65 5.50
CA GLY A 134 -1.45 22.06 5.27
C GLY A 134 -2.45 22.52 4.19
N GLU A 135 -2.89 23.76 4.25
CA GLU A 135 -3.87 24.30 3.27
C GLU A 135 -3.36 24.24 1.84
N ARG A 136 -2.05 24.48 1.65
CA ARG A 136 -1.41 24.36 0.34
C ARG A 136 -1.46 22.92 -0.18
N ASP A 137 -1.11 21.92 0.67
CA ASP A 137 -1.11 20.51 0.29
C ASP A 137 -2.51 20.04 -0.10
N ARG A 138 -3.55 20.50 0.63
CA ARG A 138 -4.95 20.19 0.31
C ARG A 138 -5.31 20.72 -1.06
N ARG A 139 -5.04 22.01 -1.33
CA ARG A 139 -5.33 22.65 -2.63
C ARG A 139 -4.57 22.01 -3.80
N GLU A 140 -3.32 21.59 -3.58
CA GLU A 140 -2.54 20.89 -4.59
C GLU A 140 -3.13 19.50 -4.88
N ARG A 141 -3.51 18.73 -3.86
CA ARG A 141 -4.20 17.43 -4.02
C ARG A 141 -5.56 17.57 -4.72
N ASP A 142 -6.38 18.53 -4.30
CA ASP A 142 -7.68 18.81 -4.93
C ASP A 142 -7.52 19.09 -6.42
N ARG A 143 -6.57 19.95 -6.79
CA ARG A 143 -6.27 20.26 -8.18
C ARG A 143 -5.80 19.05 -8.96
N ASP A 144 -4.84 18.29 -8.40
CA ASP A 144 -4.26 17.14 -9.07
C ASP A 144 -5.29 16.02 -9.26
N PHE A 145 -6.15 15.76 -8.28
CA PHE A 145 -7.23 14.77 -8.37
C PHE A 145 -8.31 15.21 -9.36
N MET A 146 -8.71 16.49 -9.34
CA MET A 146 -9.65 17.04 -10.32
C MET A 146 -9.08 16.95 -11.73
N ASP A 147 -7.77 17.20 -11.90
CA ASP A 147 -7.08 17.08 -13.19
C ASP A 147 -7.04 15.63 -13.69
N LEU A 148 -6.78 14.64 -12.81
CA LEU A 148 -6.88 13.22 -13.16
C LEU A 148 -8.30 12.86 -13.61
N CYS A 149 -9.33 13.22 -12.83
CA CYS A 149 -10.72 12.96 -13.18
C CYS A 149 -11.12 13.57 -14.52
N ARG A 150 -10.64 14.79 -14.80
CA ARG A 150 -10.94 15.49 -16.05
C ARG A 150 -10.24 14.88 -17.25
N LYS A 151 -8.93 14.57 -17.12
CA LYS A 151 -8.04 14.25 -18.25
C LYS A 151 -7.96 12.76 -18.56
N CYS A 152 -8.17 11.88 -17.57
CA CYS A 152 -8.11 10.45 -17.79
C CYS A 152 -9.43 9.91 -18.34
N ASP A 153 -9.35 8.82 -19.10
CA ASP A 153 -10.51 8.09 -19.59
C ASP A 153 -11.20 7.35 -18.44
N LYS A 154 -10.39 6.75 -17.54
CA LYS A 154 -10.80 6.08 -16.31
C LYS A 154 -9.94 6.48 -15.15
N VAL A 155 -10.43 6.31 -13.93
CA VAL A 155 -9.69 6.57 -12.69
C VAL A 155 -9.85 5.37 -11.76
N ILE A 156 -8.75 4.67 -11.52
CA ILE A 156 -8.69 3.60 -10.52
C ILE A 156 -8.72 4.23 -9.12
N VAL A 157 -9.55 3.66 -8.26
CA VAL A 157 -9.59 3.91 -6.82
C VAL A 157 -9.43 2.59 -6.07
N SER A 158 -8.90 2.64 -4.84
CA SER A 158 -8.50 1.44 -4.11
C SER A 158 -9.64 0.71 -3.41
N SER A 159 -10.83 1.34 -3.28
CA SER A 159 -11.97 0.80 -2.53
C SER A 159 -13.30 1.40 -2.99
N GLU A 160 -14.41 0.76 -2.63
CA GLU A 160 -15.74 1.34 -2.79
C GLU A 160 -15.91 2.62 -1.96
N CYS A 161 -15.31 2.67 -0.76
CA CYS A 161 -15.23 3.88 0.03
C CYS A 161 -14.59 5.02 -0.77
N ALA A 162 -13.44 4.77 -1.41
CA ALA A 162 -12.77 5.77 -2.24
C ALA A 162 -13.54 6.13 -3.52
N ARG A 163 -14.34 5.19 -4.07
CA ARG A 163 -15.25 5.47 -5.20
C ARG A 163 -16.37 6.44 -4.79
N LEU A 164 -16.94 6.24 -3.61
CA LEU A 164 -17.95 7.16 -3.05
C LEU A 164 -17.35 8.54 -2.76
N ASP A 165 -16.11 8.59 -2.26
CA ASP A 165 -15.37 9.83 -2.07
C ASP A 165 -15.15 10.57 -3.39
N LEU A 166 -14.74 9.85 -4.46
CA LEU A 166 -14.60 10.44 -5.80
C LEU A 166 -15.95 10.98 -6.31
N GLN A 167 -17.02 10.24 -6.11
CA GLN A 167 -18.37 10.66 -6.50
C GLN A 167 -18.79 11.95 -5.78
N ALA A 168 -18.46 12.10 -4.50
CA ALA A 168 -18.74 13.30 -3.73
C ALA A 168 -17.82 14.47 -4.13
N PHE A 169 -16.53 14.18 -4.39
CA PHE A 169 -15.50 15.17 -4.75
C PHE A 169 -15.68 15.72 -6.17
N ALA A 170 -15.99 14.85 -7.14
CA ALA A 170 -16.09 15.19 -8.55
C ALA A 170 -17.29 14.49 -9.22
N PRO A 171 -18.54 14.82 -8.87
CA PRO A 171 -19.74 14.11 -9.30
C PRO A 171 -19.89 14.01 -10.82
N GLN A 172 -19.44 15.03 -11.56
CA GLN A 172 -19.46 15.06 -13.02
C GLN A 172 -18.54 14.01 -13.66
N TYR A 173 -17.62 13.42 -12.91
CA TYR A 173 -16.68 12.39 -13.36
C TYR A 173 -16.87 11.05 -12.65
N ALA A 174 -17.94 10.89 -11.87
CA ALA A 174 -18.21 9.68 -11.08
C ALA A 174 -18.22 8.39 -11.94
N GLY A 175 -18.71 8.48 -13.19
CA GLY A 175 -18.73 7.34 -14.12
C GLY A 175 -17.38 6.87 -14.62
N LYS A 176 -16.28 7.58 -14.31
CA LYS A 176 -14.92 7.16 -14.66
C LYS A 176 -14.23 6.35 -13.56
N ALA A 177 -14.82 6.28 -12.37
CA ALA A 177 -14.23 5.59 -11.23
C ALA A 177 -14.33 4.06 -11.39
N GLU A 178 -13.20 3.38 -11.33
CA GLU A 178 -13.08 1.93 -11.36
C GLU A 178 -12.43 1.45 -10.05
N VAL A 179 -13.11 0.58 -9.33
CA VAL A 179 -12.57 0.03 -8.08
C VAL A 179 -11.61 -1.11 -8.38
N LEU A 180 -10.43 -1.04 -7.81
CA LEU A 180 -9.42 -2.09 -7.92
C LEU A 180 -8.87 -2.43 -6.53
N HIS A 181 -9.43 -3.45 -5.91
CA HIS A 181 -8.94 -4.00 -4.65
C HIS A 181 -7.62 -4.72 -4.87
N PHE A 182 -6.54 -4.18 -4.33
CA PHE A 182 -5.25 -4.85 -4.47
C PHE A 182 -5.06 -5.96 -3.44
N VAL A 183 -4.30 -6.96 -3.81
CA VAL A 183 -3.87 -8.06 -2.95
C VAL A 183 -2.41 -7.84 -2.60
N ALA A 184 -2.07 -7.86 -1.32
CA ALA A 184 -0.68 -7.82 -0.87
C ALA A 184 -0.18 -9.24 -0.65
N SER A 185 1.00 -9.52 -1.20
CA SER A 185 1.69 -10.78 -0.97
C SER A 185 2.85 -10.53 -0.01
N PRO A 186 2.88 -11.19 1.15
CA PRO A 186 4.10 -11.28 1.93
C PRO A 186 5.17 -11.99 1.09
N ALA A 187 6.43 -11.87 1.47
CA ALA A 187 7.55 -12.38 0.68
C ALA A 187 7.32 -13.82 0.20
N GLU A 188 7.05 -14.00 -1.10
CA GLU A 188 6.90 -15.32 -1.73
C GLU A 188 8.26 -16.00 -2.03
N GLN A 189 9.36 -15.23 -1.97
CA GLN A 189 10.68 -15.69 -2.42
C GLN A 189 11.69 -15.61 -1.28
N GLY A 190 11.83 -16.71 -0.60
CA GLY A 190 12.89 -16.88 0.37
C GLY A 190 12.47 -17.71 1.59
N ILE A 191 13.44 -18.27 2.29
CA ILE A 191 13.26 -18.89 3.60
C ILE A 191 13.02 -17.72 4.58
N LEU A 192 11.83 -17.66 5.14
CA LEU A 192 11.55 -16.67 6.19
C LEU A 192 12.40 -16.98 7.43
N PRO A 193 12.89 -15.97 8.13
CA PRO A 193 13.63 -16.18 9.37
C PRO A 193 12.76 -16.92 10.41
N LEU A 194 13.39 -17.87 11.10
CA LEU A 194 12.74 -18.61 12.18
C LEU A 194 12.54 -17.71 13.41
N LEU A 195 11.52 -18.00 14.21
CA LEU A 195 11.23 -17.23 15.42
C LEU A 195 12.43 -17.08 16.38
N PRO A 196 13.27 -18.12 16.64
CA PRO A 196 14.47 -17.97 17.45
C PRO A 196 15.48 -16.94 16.91
N GLU A 197 15.65 -16.88 15.57
CA GLU A 197 16.56 -15.93 14.92
C GLU A 197 16.05 -14.50 15.06
N LEU A 198 14.74 -14.30 14.89
CA LEU A 198 14.10 -13.00 15.06
C LEU A 198 14.18 -12.54 16.54
N ARG A 199 13.96 -13.45 17.49
CA ARG A 199 14.10 -13.16 18.92
C ARG A 199 15.53 -12.72 19.26
N GLN A 200 16.52 -13.43 18.74
CA GLN A 200 17.92 -13.06 18.96
C GLN A 200 18.25 -11.71 18.32
N ARG A 201 17.80 -11.48 17.08
CA ARG A 201 18.10 -10.25 16.31
C ARG A 201 17.48 -9.01 16.94
N TYR A 202 16.23 -9.12 17.39
CA TYR A 202 15.45 -7.98 17.91
C TYR A 202 15.32 -7.99 19.44
N GLY A 203 15.93 -8.96 20.12
CA GLY A 203 16.07 -9.00 21.55
C GLY A 203 14.75 -9.11 22.32
N PHE A 204 13.78 -9.88 21.88
CA PHE A 204 12.50 -10.07 22.57
C PHE A 204 12.23 -11.53 22.91
N GLU A 205 11.34 -11.76 23.88
CA GLU A 205 10.91 -13.09 24.31
C GLU A 205 9.39 -13.17 24.43
N GLY A 206 8.88 -14.40 24.44
CA GLY A 206 7.44 -14.67 24.56
C GLY A 206 6.61 -14.35 23.32
N PRO A 207 5.27 -14.42 23.46
CA PRO A 207 4.34 -14.04 22.41
C PRO A 207 4.28 -12.51 22.27
N TYR A 208 4.01 -12.04 21.04
CA TYR A 208 3.95 -10.61 20.75
C TYR A 208 2.88 -10.30 19.69
N PHE A 209 2.43 -9.05 19.70
CA PHE A 209 1.64 -8.46 18.63
C PHE A 209 2.53 -7.61 17.73
N LEU A 210 2.21 -7.53 16.45
CA LEU A 210 2.97 -6.74 15.50
C LEU A 210 2.13 -5.56 14.97
N LEU A 211 2.69 -4.36 15.04
CA LEU A 211 2.13 -3.12 14.50
C LEU A 211 2.98 -2.64 13.31
N PRO A 212 2.69 -3.15 12.08
CA PRO A 212 3.54 -2.92 10.90
C PRO A 212 3.12 -1.64 10.14
N ASN A 213 3.11 -0.50 10.80
CA ASN A 213 2.66 0.77 10.24
C ASN A 213 3.74 1.85 10.35
N GLN A 214 3.87 2.71 9.32
CA GLN A 214 4.66 3.93 9.40
C GLN A 214 4.18 4.80 10.57
N PHE A 215 5.10 5.48 11.26
CA PHE A 215 4.75 6.33 12.40
C PHE A 215 4.16 7.68 11.95
N TRP A 216 3.05 7.60 11.23
CA TRP A 216 2.28 8.78 10.80
C TRP A 216 1.11 9.03 11.74
N ALA A 217 0.78 10.29 11.96
CA ALA A 217 -0.22 10.68 12.96
C ALA A 217 -1.58 9.98 12.80
N HIS A 218 -2.06 9.79 11.55
CA HIS A 218 -3.31 9.10 11.28
C HIS A 218 -3.27 7.57 11.51
N LYS A 219 -2.07 6.98 11.62
CA LYS A 219 -1.90 5.55 11.96
C LYS A 219 -2.16 5.25 13.44
N ASN A 220 -2.37 6.29 14.26
CA ASN A 220 -2.96 6.20 15.60
C ASN A 220 -2.22 5.30 16.61
N HIS A 221 -0.90 5.24 16.55
CA HIS A 221 -0.06 4.46 17.48
C HIS A 221 -0.34 4.79 18.95
N ARG A 222 -0.80 6.03 19.22
CA ARG A 222 -1.09 6.51 20.57
C ARG A 222 -2.15 5.67 21.29
N ILE A 223 -3.14 5.13 20.57
CA ILE A 223 -4.16 4.28 21.20
C ILE A 223 -3.59 2.95 21.67
N VAL A 224 -2.58 2.42 20.98
CA VAL A 224 -1.88 1.19 21.38
C VAL A 224 -1.12 1.42 22.67
N VAL A 225 -0.38 2.53 22.78
CA VAL A 225 0.30 2.93 24.03
C VAL A 225 -0.69 3.04 25.18
N LYS A 226 -1.84 3.67 24.95
CA LYS A 226 -2.90 3.80 25.97
C LYS A 226 -3.49 2.45 26.38
N ALA A 227 -3.73 1.55 25.43
CA ALA A 227 -4.21 0.20 25.71
C ALA A 227 -3.20 -0.60 26.55
N LEU A 228 -1.90 -0.50 26.23
CA LEU A 228 -0.84 -1.14 27.03
C LEU A 228 -0.76 -0.58 28.45
N GLN A 229 -0.96 0.73 28.64
CA GLN A 229 -1.02 1.35 29.96
C GLN A 229 -2.16 0.75 30.79
N LEU A 230 -3.37 0.64 30.21
CA LEU A 230 -4.52 0.04 30.87
C LEU A 230 -4.27 -1.43 31.27
N LEU A 231 -3.63 -2.20 30.38
CA LEU A 231 -3.27 -3.58 30.67
C LEU A 231 -2.24 -3.70 31.78
N LYS A 232 -1.20 -2.86 31.76
CA LYS A 232 -0.15 -2.82 32.80
C LYS A 232 -0.75 -2.50 34.19
N GLN A 233 -1.69 -1.56 34.26
CA GLN A 233 -2.43 -1.24 35.49
C GLN A 233 -3.24 -2.42 36.05
N ARG A 234 -3.62 -3.38 35.18
CA ARG A 234 -4.31 -4.64 35.54
C ARG A 234 -3.37 -5.81 35.73
N HIS A 235 -2.06 -5.54 35.84
CA HIS A 235 -1.02 -6.57 35.94
C HIS A 235 -0.98 -7.57 34.76
N GLN A 236 -1.48 -7.16 33.59
CA GLN A 236 -1.43 -7.91 32.34
C GLN A 236 -0.32 -7.38 31.46
N ARG A 237 0.58 -8.25 31.02
CA ARG A 237 1.71 -7.87 30.18
C ARG A 237 1.48 -8.36 28.75
N VAL A 238 1.48 -7.43 27.81
CA VAL A 238 1.36 -7.69 26.37
C VAL A 238 2.48 -6.95 25.68
N LEU A 239 3.27 -7.67 24.88
CA LEU A 239 4.34 -7.09 24.08
C LEU A 239 3.83 -6.70 22.70
N VAL A 240 4.07 -5.47 22.29
CA VAL A 240 3.83 -4.97 20.94
C VAL A 240 5.17 -4.57 20.31
N LEU A 241 5.50 -5.20 19.20
CA LEU A 241 6.61 -4.80 18.33
C LEU A 241 6.06 -3.89 17.23
N ALA A 242 6.59 -2.67 17.10
CA ALA A 242 6.17 -1.70 16.12
C ALA A 242 7.28 -1.46 15.09
N THR A 243 6.93 -1.52 13.79
CA THR A 243 7.87 -1.33 12.69
C THR A 243 7.41 -0.21 11.76
N GLY A 244 8.34 0.43 11.08
CA GLY A 244 8.06 1.46 10.08
C GLY A 244 8.99 2.67 10.21
N GLU A 245 8.93 3.54 9.20
CA GLU A 245 9.66 4.81 9.20
C GLU A 245 9.11 5.74 10.29
N THR A 246 10.00 6.28 11.10
CA THR A 246 9.64 7.14 12.24
C THR A 246 9.44 8.60 11.84
N LYS A 247 9.84 8.99 10.63
CA LYS A 247 9.72 10.37 10.13
C LYS A 247 8.40 10.58 9.40
N ASP A 248 7.57 11.46 9.95
CA ASP A 248 6.41 12.01 9.25
C ASP A 248 6.75 13.43 8.74
N ARG A 249 6.77 13.63 7.41
CA ARG A 249 7.09 14.96 6.84
C ARG A 249 6.05 16.02 7.19
N ARG A 250 4.81 15.63 7.45
CA ARG A 250 3.69 16.53 7.80
C ARG A 250 3.66 16.84 9.29
N HIS A 251 4.10 15.88 10.11
CA HIS A 251 4.10 15.97 11.58
C HIS A 251 5.44 15.49 12.13
N PRO A 252 6.54 16.25 11.92
CA PRO A 252 7.89 15.79 12.24
C PRO A 252 8.09 15.50 13.74
N GLU A 253 7.34 16.16 14.62
CA GLU A 253 7.38 15.97 16.08
C GLU A 253 6.53 14.79 16.58
N PHE A 254 5.74 14.13 15.68
CA PHE A 254 4.78 13.09 16.09
C PHE A 254 5.47 11.93 16.80
N PHE A 255 6.57 11.41 16.25
CA PHE A 255 7.27 10.26 16.82
C PHE A 255 7.82 10.58 18.19
N ASP A 256 8.50 11.72 18.36
CA ASP A 256 9.06 12.13 19.66
C ASP A 256 7.96 12.35 20.70
N SER A 257 6.82 12.91 20.30
CA SER A 257 5.67 13.08 21.19
C SER A 257 5.05 11.74 21.59
N LEU A 258 5.00 10.76 20.68
CA LEU A 258 4.55 9.40 20.97
C LEU A 258 5.47 8.71 21.99
N MET A 259 6.79 8.81 21.79
CA MET A 259 7.77 8.18 22.69
C MET A 259 7.76 8.80 24.10
N ARG A 260 7.61 10.13 24.19
CA ARG A 260 7.39 10.80 25.50
C ARG A 260 6.13 10.26 26.17
N TYR A 261 5.03 10.18 25.45
CA TYR A 261 3.78 9.63 25.97
C TYR A 261 3.93 8.17 26.42
N ALA A 262 4.66 7.35 25.68
CA ALA A 262 4.94 5.96 26.09
C ALA A 262 5.80 5.89 27.36
N THR A 263 6.72 6.85 27.55
CA THR A 263 7.50 7.00 28.78
C THR A 263 6.63 7.41 29.98
N GLU A 264 5.77 8.42 29.79
CA GLU A 264 4.82 8.88 30.80
C GLU A 264 3.83 7.78 31.22
N CYS A 265 3.43 6.93 30.29
CA CYS A 265 2.57 5.76 30.53
C CYS A 265 3.35 4.58 31.14
N ASP A 266 4.67 4.65 31.26
CA ASP A 266 5.55 3.59 31.76
C ASP A 266 5.36 2.25 30.99
N VAL A 267 5.35 2.30 29.62
CA VAL A 267 5.10 1.11 28.78
C VAL A 267 6.20 0.86 27.74
N LEU A 268 7.37 1.49 27.85
CA LEU A 268 8.47 1.31 26.90
C LEU A 268 8.99 -0.15 26.84
N ASP A 269 8.84 -0.89 27.92
CA ASP A 269 9.16 -2.32 27.98
C ASP A 269 8.13 -3.20 27.24
N LEU A 270 6.92 -2.68 26.97
CA LEU A 270 5.81 -3.35 26.30
C LEU A 270 5.56 -2.83 24.87
N PHE A 271 5.93 -1.57 24.59
CA PHE A 271 5.83 -0.94 23.27
C PHE A 271 7.23 -0.74 22.68
N ARG A 272 7.67 -1.70 21.86
CA ARG A 272 9.04 -1.70 21.34
C ARG A 272 9.09 -1.31 19.88
N VAL A 273 9.79 -0.23 19.58
CA VAL A 273 9.97 0.28 18.23
C VAL A 273 11.21 -0.37 17.59
N LEU A 274 11.04 -1.07 16.51
CA LEU A 274 12.11 -1.70 15.73
C LEU A 274 12.58 -0.83 14.55
N GLY A 275 11.81 0.22 14.21
CA GLY A 275 12.10 1.06 13.04
C GLY A 275 11.85 0.34 11.71
N VAL A 276 12.58 0.76 10.67
CA VAL A 276 12.55 0.10 9.36
C VAL A 276 13.42 -1.14 9.41
N ILE A 277 12.84 -2.28 9.11
CA ILE A 277 13.52 -3.59 9.12
C ILE A 277 13.48 -4.22 7.73
N PRO A 278 14.35 -5.20 7.43
CA PRO A 278 14.31 -5.96 6.18
C PRO A 278 12.94 -6.60 5.94
N PHE A 279 12.51 -6.63 4.67
CA PHE A 279 11.18 -7.15 4.31
C PHE A 279 10.96 -8.61 4.72
N ASN A 280 12.00 -9.46 4.60
CA ASN A 280 11.91 -10.86 5.04
C ASN A 280 11.73 -10.97 6.56
N ASP A 281 12.39 -10.11 7.33
CA ASP A 281 12.24 -10.07 8.79
C ASP A 281 10.83 -9.60 9.17
N LEU A 282 10.31 -8.58 8.47
CA LEU A 282 8.93 -8.12 8.65
C LEU A 282 7.93 -9.24 8.39
N SER A 283 8.10 -9.97 7.27
CA SER A 283 7.24 -11.10 6.92
C SER A 283 7.34 -12.23 7.94
N GLY A 284 8.54 -12.53 8.42
CA GLY A 284 8.77 -13.52 9.51
C GLY A 284 8.07 -13.08 10.80
N LEU A 285 8.20 -11.80 11.19
CA LEU A 285 7.50 -11.27 12.36
C LEU A 285 5.98 -11.29 12.20
N MET A 286 5.44 -11.06 11.00
CA MET A 286 4.01 -11.20 10.73
C MET A 286 3.53 -12.64 10.93
N VAL A 287 4.26 -13.61 10.38
CA VAL A 287 3.94 -15.04 10.47
C VAL A 287 3.90 -15.52 11.93
N HIS A 288 4.85 -15.10 12.75
CA HIS A 288 4.99 -15.56 14.13
C HIS A 288 4.25 -14.72 15.19
N ALA A 289 3.65 -13.60 14.82
CA ALA A 289 2.87 -12.77 15.75
C ALA A 289 1.61 -13.49 16.24
N VAL A 290 1.16 -13.17 17.44
CA VAL A 290 -0.18 -13.55 17.92
C VAL A 290 -1.27 -12.97 17.01
N ALA A 291 -1.14 -11.68 16.73
CA ALA A 291 -1.98 -10.99 15.74
C ALA A 291 -1.25 -9.73 15.25
N LEU A 292 -1.72 -9.20 14.11
CA LEU A 292 -1.34 -7.87 13.65
C LEU A 292 -2.24 -6.82 14.31
N ILE A 293 -1.79 -5.56 14.34
CA ILE A 293 -2.58 -4.43 14.80
C ILE A 293 -2.60 -3.37 13.70
N ASN A 294 -3.80 -2.87 13.36
CA ASN A 294 -3.95 -1.68 12.52
C ASN A 294 -4.98 -0.71 13.13
N PRO A 295 -4.52 0.28 13.93
CA PRO A 295 -5.39 1.20 14.64
C PRO A 295 -5.73 2.48 13.85
N SER A 296 -5.48 2.52 12.55
CA SER A 296 -5.57 3.70 11.70
C SER A 296 -6.92 4.41 11.81
N LYS A 297 -6.89 5.74 11.77
CA LYS A 297 -8.10 6.57 11.71
C LYS A 297 -8.67 6.69 10.30
N PHE A 298 -7.85 6.44 9.30
CA PHE A 298 -8.20 6.47 7.89
C PHE A 298 -7.23 5.64 7.06
N GLU A 299 -7.74 4.95 6.05
CA GLU A 299 -7.01 4.23 5.00
C GLU A 299 -7.73 4.37 3.67
N GLY A 300 -7.00 4.35 2.56
CA GLY A 300 -7.60 4.15 1.22
C GLY A 300 -7.87 2.67 0.93
N TRP A 301 -6.86 1.84 1.22
CA TRP A 301 -6.87 0.37 1.27
C TRP A 301 -5.65 -0.07 2.06
N SER A 302 -5.82 -0.80 3.11
CA SER A 302 -4.72 -1.07 4.02
C SER A 302 -3.87 -2.26 3.57
N THR A 303 -2.57 -2.01 3.32
CA THR A 303 -1.61 -3.06 2.97
C THR A 303 -1.48 -4.11 4.09
N SER A 304 -1.38 -3.68 5.36
CA SER A 304 -1.23 -4.61 6.48
C SER A 304 -2.46 -5.49 6.70
N VAL A 305 -3.67 -5.02 6.35
CA VAL A 305 -4.88 -5.84 6.35
C VAL A 305 -4.81 -6.88 5.23
N GLU A 306 -4.40 -6.50 4.02
CA GLU A 306 -4.24 -7.46 2.92
C GLU A 306 -3.12 -8.48 3.18
N GLU A 307 -2.01 -8.05 3.79
CA GLU A 307 -0.95 -8.96 4.24
C GLU A 307 -1.46 -9.95 5.29
N SER A 308 -2.24 -9.48 6.27
CA SER A 308 -2.90 -10.35 7.26
C SER A 308 -3.84 -11.36 6.59
N LYS A 309 -4.67 -10.94 5.64
CA LYS A 309 -5.57 -11.81 4.88
C LYS A 309 -4.80 -12.85 4.07
N SER A 310 -3.67 -12.45 3.48
CA SER A 310 -2.83 -13.33 2.66
C SER A 310 -2.06 -14.36 3.48
N LEU A 311 -1.74 -14.01 4.73
CA LEU A 311 -1.09 -14.90 5.68
C LEU A 311 -2.07 -15.74 6.50
N GLY A 312 -3.37 -15.46 6.47
CA GLY A 312 -4.34 -16.10 7.38
C GLY A 312 -4.12 -15.69 8.85
N LYS A 313 -3.58 -14.49 9.09
CA LYS A 313 -3.32 -13.98 10.43
C LYS A 313 -4.51 -13.24 11.03
N ARG A 314 -4.70 -13.39 12.34
CA ARG A 314 -5.58 -12.53 13.11
C ARG A 314 -5.09 -11.10 13.05
N ILE A 315 -6.02 -10.14 12.98
CA ILE A 315 -5.71 -8.72 13.01
C ILE A 315 -6.72 -7.97 13.88
N LEU A 316 -6.21 -7.15 14.82
CA LEU A 316 -6.98 -6.17 15.56
C LEU A 316 -6.94 -4.87 14.76
N LEU A 317 -8.10 -4.39 14.32
CA LEU A 317 -8.17 -3.24 13.43
C LEU A 317 -9.26 -2.26 13.86
N SER A 318 -9.01 -0.99 13.62
CA SER A 318 -9.99 0.06 13.87
C SER A 318 -11.27 -0.16 13.04
N ASP A 319 -12.42 0.11 13.65
CA ASP A 319 -13.72 0.02 13.00
C ASP A 319 -13.95 1.26 12.12
N ILE A 320 -13.35 1.25 10.93
CA ILE A 320 -13.51 2.29 9.91
C ILE A 320 -14.10 1.65 8.63
N PRO A 321 -14.79 2.43 7.78
CA PRO A 321 -15.50 1.89 6.62
C PRO A 321 -14.64 0.99 5.72
N VAL A 322 -13.43 1.40 5.37
CA VAL A 322 -12.55 0.61 4.51
C VAL A 322 -12.09 -0.70 5.15
N HIS A 323 -11.87 -0.75 6.47
CA HIS A 323 -11.55 -2.01 7.15
C HIS A 323 -12.73 -2.97 7.16
N ARG A 324 -13.96 -2.44 7.24
CA ARG A 324 -15.19 -3.23 7.08
C ARG A 324 -15.33 -3.76 5.65
N GLU A 325 -14.98 -2.95 4.66
CA GLU A 325 -14.94 -3.37 3.24
C GLU A 325 -13.88 -4.45 3.00
N GLN A 326 -12.68 -4.33 3.60
CA GLN A 326 -11.63 -5.35 3.51
C GLN A 326 -12.01 -6.67 4.19
N ALA A 327 -12.82 -6.63 5.22
CA ALA A 327 -13.45 -7.75 5.92
C ALA A 327 -12.53 -8.96 6.13
N PRO A 328 -11.39 -8.84 6.85
CA PRO A 328 -10.53 -9.99 7.13
C PRO A 328 -11.27 -11.04 7.97
N ALA A 329 -11.18 -12.32 7.58
CA ALA A 329 -11.92 -13.41 8.25
C ALA A 329 -11.59 -13.54 9.76
N LEU A 330 -10.37 -13.19 10.14
CA LEU A 330 -9.90 -13.19 11.53
C LEU A 330 -9.76 -11.76 12.08
N GLY A 331 -10.60 -10.83 11.63
CA GLY A 331 -10.63 -9.45 12.07
C GLY A 331 -11.31 -9.24 13.42
N VAL A 332 -10.62 -8.60 14.35
CA VAL A 332 -11.15 -8.13 15.64
C VAL A 332 -11.26 -6.61 15.59
N TYR A 333 -12.47 -6.09 15.58
CA TYR A 333 -12.71 -4.66 15.40
C TYR A 333 -12.84 -3.92 16.73
N PHE A 334 -12.26 -2.72 16.79
CA PHE A 334 -12.43 -1.80 17.91
C PHE A 334 -12.60 -0.36 17.40
N SER A 335 -13.33 0.49 18.13
CA SER A 335 -13.42 1.91 17.75
C SER A 335 -12.04 2.58 17.79
N PRO A 336 -11.67 3.40 16.81
CA PRO A 336 -10.35 4.04 16.74
C PRO A 336 -10.02 4.95 17.95
N ASP A 337 -11.00 5.25 18.79
CA ASP A 337 -10.83 6.03 20.02
C ASP A 337 -11.05 5.19 21.29
N ASP A 338 -11.35 3.88 21.19
CA ASP A 338 -11.60 2.96 22.31
C ASP A 338 -10.35 2.13 22.67
N ALA A 339 -9.49 2.68 23.53
CA ALA A 339 -8.32 1.97 24.04
C ALA A 339 -8.69 0.75 24.91
N GLU A 340 -9.84 0.78 25.60
CA GLU A 340 -10.36 -0.35 26.36
C GLU A 340 -10.76 -1.51 25.45
N GLY A 341 -11.45 -1.22 24.36
CA GLY A 341 -11.80 -2.22 23.34
C GLY A 341 -10.56 -2.89 22.75
N LEU A 342 -9.52 -2.09 22.43
CA LEU A 342 -8.24 -2.62 21.96
C LEU A 342 -7.57 -3.49 23.06
N ALA A 343 -7.54 -3.02 24.31
CA ALA A 343 -6.97 -3.78 25.42
C ALA A 343 -7.65 -5.13 25.63
N ARG A 344 -8.99 -5.17 25.58
CA ARG A 344 -9.76 -6.44 25.62
C ARG A 344 -9.39 -7.35 24.45
N GLY A 345 -9.39 -6.83 23.21
CA GLY A 345 -9.04 -7.61 22.03
C GLY A 345 -7.62 -8.19 22.07
N LEU A 346 -6.65 -7.46 22.63
CA LEU A 346 -5.29 -7.95 22.85
C LEU A 346 -5.27 -9.13 23.83
N CYS A 347 -5.95 -9.02 24.98
CA CYS A 347 -6.01 -10.08 25.99
C CYS A 347 -6.72 -11.33 25.47
N GLU A 348 -7.87 -11.17 24.82
CA GLU A 348 -8.63 -12.28 24.26
C GLU A 348 -7.83 -12.99 23.17
N SER A 349 -7.20 -12.22 22.26
CA SER A 349 -6.35 -12.78 21.21
C SER A 349 -5.14 -13.55 21.77
N LEU A 350 -4.53 -13.05 22.84
CA LEU A 350 -3.41 -13.73 23.50
C LEU A 350 -3.83 -15.03 24.19
N LYS A 351 -4.99 -15.01 24.85
CA LYS A 351 -5.58 -16.16 25.54
C LYS A 351 -5.96 -17.28 24.56
N ASP A 352 -6.50 -16.89 23.41
CA ASP A 352 -6.99 -17.83 22.38
C ASP A 352 -5.88 -18.27 21.40
N PHE A 353 -4.67 -17.74 21.55
CA PHE A 353 -3.60 -18.02 20.62
C PHE A 353 -3.04 -19.43 20.84
N ASP A 354 -3.15 -20.24 19.79
CA ASP A 354 -2.53 -21.55 19.69
C ASP A 354 -1.69 -21.64 18.41
N THR A 355 -0.40 -21.91 18.58
CA THR A 355 0.57 -21.93 17.47
C THR A 355 0.24 -22.96 16.41
N GLU A 356 -0.27 -24.13 16.80
CA GLU A 356 -0.60 -25.20 15.85
C GLU A 356 -1.82 -24.86 15.01
N SER A 357 -2.87 -24.33 15.65
CA SER A 357 -4.09 -23.87 14.96
C SER A 357 -3.76 -22.69 14.03
N ASP A 358 -2.94 -21.74 14.48
CA ASP A 358 -2.51 -20.58 13.67
C ASP A 358 -1.74 -21.07 12.42
N PHE A 359 -0.82 -22.02 12.56
CA PHE A 359 -0.08 -22.60 11.44
C PHE A 359 -1.01 -23.28 10.42
N ARG A 360 -1.99 -24.07 10.88
CA ARG A 360 -2.97 -24.74 9.99
C ARG A 360 -3.80 -23.73 9.19
N ILE A 361 -4.20 -22.62 9.82
CA ILE A 361 -4.93 -21.55 9.14
C ILE A 361 -4.05 -20.88 8.07
N GLN A 362 -2.79 -20.61 8.39
CA GLN A 362 -1.85 -20.04 7.43
C GLN A 362 -1.65 -20.94 6.20
N GLU A 363 -1.45 -22.24 6.42
CA GLU A 363 -1.31 -23.23 5.34
C GLU A 363 -2.55 -23.27 4.44
N SER A 364 -3.75 -23.31 5.03
CA SER A 364 -5.01 -23.32 4.27
C SER A 364 -5.23 -22.02 3.46
N THR A 365 -4.75 -20.89 3.99
CA THR A 365 -4.88 -19.59 3.35
C THR A 365 -3.97 -19.43 2.14
N ARG A 366 -2.76 -20.01 2.17
CA ARG A 366 -1.82 -19.96 1.04
C ARG A 366 -2.40 -20.53 -0.24
N VAL A 367 -3.22 -21.58 -0.15
CA VAL A 367 -3.88 -22.20 -1.31
C VAL A 367 -4.76 -21.21 -2.05
N ASN A 368 -5.41 -20.30 -1.33
CA ASN A 368 -6.36 -19.33 -1.89
C ASN A 368 -5.72 -18.02 -2.36
N LEU A 369 -4.46 -17.77 -1.99
CA LEU A 369 -3.79 -16.50 -2.32
C LEU A 369 -3.64 -16.32 -3.84
N ARG A 370 -3.22 -17.38 -4.54
CA ARG A 370 -3.05 -17.36 -6.01
C ARG A 370 -4.35 -16.98 -6.73
N SER A 371 -5.47 -17.53 -6.31
CA SER A 371 -6.78 -17.20 -6.91
C SER A 371 -7.13 -15.71 -6.75
N LYS A 372 -6.83 -15.13 -5.56
CA LYS A 372 -7.05 -13.70 -5.31
C LYS A 372 -6.11 -12.83 -6.15
N GLN A 373 -4.86 -13.23 -6.33
CA GLN A 373 -3.91 -12.54 -7.19
C GLN A 373 -4.37 -12.54 -8.65
N VAL A 374 -4.82 -13.70 -9.15
CA VAL A 374 -5.39 -13.83 -10.50
C VAL A 374 -6.59 -12.89 -10.66
N GLN A 375 -7.54 -12.90 -9.73
CA GLN A 375 -8.71 -12.02 -9.78
C GLN A 375 -8.32 -10.53 -9.78
N PHE A 376 -7.32 -10.12 -8.99
CA PHE A 376 -6.80 -8.75 -8.98
C PHE A 376 -6.24 -8.36 -10.35
N ALA A 377 -5.43 -9.23 -10.98
CA ALA A 377 -4.86 -9.00 -12.29
C ALA A 377 -5.92 -8.99 -13.39
N GLU A 378 -6.92 -9.90 -13.36
CA GLU A 378 -8.04 -9.94 -14.28
C GLU A 378 -8.88 -8.68 -14.21
N THR A 379 -9.21 -8.20 -13.03
CA THR A 379 -9.96 -6.95 -12.84
C THR A 379 -9.20 -5.78 -13.44
N PHE A 380 -7.89 -5.66 -13.19
CA PHE A 380 -7.09 -4.61 -13.83
C PHE A 380 -7.05 -4.75 -15.35
N GLN A 381 -6.87 -5.96 -15.88
CA GLN A 381 -6.88 -6.24 -17.32
C GLN A 381 -8.19 -5.77 -17.95
N GLN A 382 -9.34 -6.07 -17.35
CA GLN A 382 -10.66 -5.63 -17.83
C GLN A 382 -10.78 -4.10 -17.84
N ILE A 383 -10.30 -3.41 -16.79
CA ILE A 383 -10.28 -1.94 -16.73
C ILE A 383 -9.50 -1.38 -17.92
N VAL A 384 -8.31 -1.92 -18.18
CA VAL A 384 -7.44 -1.46 -19.28
C VAL A 384 -8.06 -1.74 -20.64
N LEU A 385 -8.53 -2.95 -20.88
CA LEU A 385 -9.08 -3.37 -22.17
C LEU A 385 -10.38 -2.62 -22.56
N SER A 386 -11.13 -2.17 -21.55
CA SER A 386 -12.32 -1.33 -21.76
C SER A 386 -12.00 0.17 -21.89
N THR A 387 -10.72 0.57 -21.72
CA THR A 387 -10.28 1.96 -21.89
C THR A 387 -10.05 2.27 -23.38
N GLY A 388 -10.61 3.36 -23.89
CA GLY A 388 -10.42 3.79 -25.29
C GLY A 388 -11.29 3.06 -26.32
N ARG A 389 -12.23 2.22 -25.91
CA ARG A 389 -13.21 1.55 -26.81
C ARG A 389 -14.54 2.32 -26.95
N GLN A 390 -14.53 3.65 -26.74
CA GLN A 390 -15.72 4.49 -26.99
C GLN A 390 -15.66 5.16 -28.35
#